data_7f034fcb4c0effc6e8a059ff130aecce
#
_entry.id   7f034fcb4c0effc6e8a059ff130aecce
#
_cell.length_a   1.000
_cell.length_b   1.000
_cell.length_c   1.000
_cell.angle_alpha   90.00
_cell.angle_beta   90.00
_cell.angle_gamma   90.00
#
_symmetry.space_group_name_H-M   'P 1'
#
loop_
_entity.id
_entity.type
_entity.pdbx_description
1 polymer ?
#
loop_
_entity_poly.entity_id
_entity_poly.type
_entity_poly.pdbx_seq_one_letter_code
_entity_poly.pdbx_strand_id
1 'polypeptide(L)'
;MRDLFHQTNDWGDVFHITVTSRASSNRIKVTYKDDGTRDIRVYVTAVPEYGKANEAVLGLLANELGVPKRSLTITHGAACKHKTIRVIK
;
A
#
# COMPACT_ATOMS: atom_id res chain seq x y z
N MET A 1 -4.81 -8.72 -24.14
CA MET A 1 -4.52 -8.76 -23.48
C MET A 1 -4.34 -8.04 -22.82
N ARG A 2 -4.58 -8.06 -22.47
CA ARG A 2 -4.36 -7.39 -21.81
C ARG A 2 -3.43 -7.33 -21.30
N ASP A 3 -3.22 -7.04 -21.30
CA ASP A 3 -2.13 -7.00 -20.79
C ASP A 3 -2.02 -7.40 -19.42
N LEU A 4 -1.06 -8.12 -18.92
CA LEU A 4 -0.97 -8.61 -17.60
C LEU A 4 -0.67 -7.56 -16.60
N PHE A 5 0.12 -6.59 -16.97
CA PHE A 5 0.46 -5.56 -16.01
C PHE A 5 -0.66 -4.61 -15.75
N HIS A 6 -1.74 -4.73 -16.44
CA HIS A 6 -2.90 -3.96 -16.11
C HIS A 6 -3.44 -4.30 -14.75
N GLN A 7 -3.20 -5.49 -14.28
CA GLN A 7 -3.75 -5.90 -13.04
C GLN A 7 -3.11 -5.23 -11.86
N THR A 8 -1.89 -4.76 -12.03
CA THR A 8 -1.23 -4.06 -10.95
C THR A 8 -1.87 -2.71 -10.69
N ASN A 9 -2.71 -2.24 -11.61
CA ASN A 9 -3.35 -0.94 -11.46
C ASN A 9 -4.83 -1.03 -11.13
N ASP A 10 -5.28 -2.19 -10.68
CA ASP A 10 -6.67 -2.35 -10.27
C ASP A 10 -7.04 -1.43 -9.13
N TRP A 11 -6.06 -1.00 -8.36
CA TRP A 11 -6.29 -0.11 -7.23
C TRP A 11 -6.34 1.35 -7.66
N GLY A 12 -6.08 1.66 -8.94
CA GLY A 12 -6.08 3.00 -9.44
C GLY A 12 -4.81 3.75 -9.09
N ASP A 13 -4.78 5.04 -9.44
CA ASP A 13 -3.61 5.87 -9.17
C ASP A 13 -3.60 6.40 -7.74
N VAL A 14 -4.74 6.38 -7.07
CA VAL A 14 -4.87 6.81 -5.67
C VAL A 14 -5.68 5.75 -4.95
N PHE A 15 -5.17 5.27 -3.85
CA PHE A 15 -5.89 4.27 -3.05
C PHE A 15 -5.58 4.46 -1.58
N HIS A 16 -6.45 3.90 -0.74
CA HIS A 16 -6.34 4.02 0.70
C HIS A 16 -5.94 2.70 1.31
N ILE A 17 -5.10 2.75 2.33
CA ILE A 17 -4.64 1.56 3.02
C ILE A 17 -4.76 1.75 4.53
N THR A 18 -4.77 0.64 5.25
CA THR A 18 -4.67 0.63 6.71
C THR A 18 -3.39 -0.11 7.06
N VAL A 19 -2.56 0.49 7.88
CA VAL A 19 -1.25 -0.06 8.24
C VAL A 19 -1.28 -0.57 9.67
N THR A 20 -0.76 -1.77 9.87
CA THR A 20 -0.53 -2.33 11.20
C THR A 20 0.97 -2.48 11.38
N SER A 21 1.52 -1.72 12.33
CA SER A 21 2.94 -1.80 12.67
C SER A 21 3.18 -2.89 13.68
N ARG A 22 4.45 -3.26 13.85
CA ARG A 22 4.85 -4.30 14.81
C ARG A 22 4.13 -5.62 14.58
N ALA A 23 3.83 -5.90 13.34
CA ALA A 23 3.21 -7.16 12.96
C ALA A 23 4.24 -8.27 13.02
N SER A 24 3.78 -9.51 13.00
CA SER A 24 4.69 -10.65 13.04
C SER A 24 5.41 -10.87 11.72
N SER A 25 4.85 -10.34 10.62
CA SER A 25 5.48 -10.46 9.31
C SER A 25 5.02 -9.32 8.41
N ASN A 26 5.83 -9.05 7.40
CA ASN A 26 5.46 -8.05 6.39
C ASN A 26 4.56 -8.72 5.36
N ARG A 27 3.34 -8.18 5.18
CA ARG A 27 2.41 -8.75 4.21
C ARG A 27 1.31 -7.76 3.87
N ILE A 28 0.62 -8.02 2.77
CA ILE A 28 -0.50 -7.21 2.32
C ILE A 28 -1.72 -8.13 2.22
N LYS A 29 -2.85 -7.67 2.75
CA LYS A 29 -4.09 -8.41 2.66
C LYS A 29 -5.14 -7.51 2.01
N VAL A 30 -5.77 -8.01 0.95
CA VAL A 30 -6.81 -7.27 0.24
C VAL A 30 -8.11 -8.04 0.39
N THR A 31 -9.14 -7.33 0.85
CA THR A 31 -10.48 -7.91 0.99
C THR A 31 -11.42 -7.11 0.09
N TYR A 32 -12.17 -7.82 -0.75
CA TYR A 32 -13.12 -7.18 -1.65
C TYR A 32 -14.50 -7.22 -1.00
N LYS A 33 -15.18 -6.09 -1.02
CA LYS A 33 -16.49 -5.95 -0.42
C LYS A 33 -17.59 -6.08 -1.48
N ASP A 34 -18.82 -6.32 -1.00
CA ASP A 34 -19.96 -6.51 -1.90
C ASP A 34 -20.27 -5.29 -2.74
N ASP A 35 -19.94 -4.11 -2.26
CA ASP A 35 -20.24 -2.87 -2.96
C ASP A 35 -19.18 -2.51 -4.01
N GLY A 36 -18.22 -3.40 -4.25
CA GLY A 36 -17.18 -3.17 -5.25
C GLY A 36 -15.95 -2.46 -4.71
N THR A 37 -15.96 -2.05 -3.46
CA THR A 37 -14.79 -1.43 -2.86
C THR A 37 -13.86 -2.51 -2.31
N ARG A 38 -12.66 -2.10 -1.90
CA ARG A 38 -11.71 -3.03 -1.33
C ARG A 38 -11.09 -2.44 -0.09
N ASP A 39 -10.70 -3.34 0.81
CA ASP A 39 -10.02 -2.99 2.05
C ASP A 39 -8.59 -3.50 1.92
N ILE A 40 -7.63 -2.61 1.85
CA ILE A 40 -6.23 -2.97 1.69
C ILE A 40 -5.54 -2.77 3.03
N ARG A 41 -5.03 -3.84 3.59
CA ARG A 41 -4.32 -3.81 4.87
C ARG A 41 -2.87 -4.19 4.65
N VAL A 42 -1.97 -3.36 5.17
CA VAL A 42 -0.53 -3.58 5.04
C VAL A 42 0.01 -3.82 6.44
N TYR A 43 0.66 -4.96 6.61
CA TYR A 43 1.25 -5.36 7.89
C TYR A 43 2.75 -5.24 7.77
N VAL A 44 3.38 -4.53 8.70
CA VAL A 44 4.82 -4.36 8.69
C VAL A 44 5.38 -4.66 10.07
N THR A 45 6.56 -5.25 10.10
CA THR A 45 7.24 -5.56 11.35
C THR A 45 7.88 -4.31 11.96
N ALA A 46 8.09 -3.27 11.15
CA ALA A 46 8.75 -2.05 11.59
C ALA A 46 7.92 -1.32 12.64
N VAL A 47 8.60 -0.54 13.47
CA VAL A 47 7.93 0.30 14.45
C VAL A 47 7.48 1.60 13.79
N PRO A 48 6.39 2.22 14.30
CA PRO A 48 5.83 3.41 13.65
C PRO A 48 6.54 4.68 14.11
N GLU A 49 7.84 4.76 13.88
CA GLU A 49 8.59 5.94 14.27
C GLU A 49 9.64 6.28 13.23
N TYR A 50 9.96 7.55 13.13
CA TYR A 50 10.99 8.09 12.25
C TYR A 50 10.81 7.66 10.79
N GLY A 51 9.57 7.48 10.35
CA GLY A 51 9.30 7.11 8.98
C GLY A 51 9.62 5.66 8.62
N LYS A 52 10.06 4.85 9.58
CA LYS A 52 10.43 3.47 9.29
C LYS A 52 9.26 2.64 8.78
N ALA A 53 8.10 2.80 9.40
CA ALA A 53 6.93 2.05 8.96
C ALA A 53 6.52 2.50 7.56
N ASN A 54 6.60 3.80 7.27
CA ASN A 54 6.26 4.32 5.96
C ASN A 54 7.17 3.75 4.89
N GLU A 55 8.47 3.67 5.17
CA GLU A 55 9.41 3.09 4.23
C GLU A 55 9.09 1.62 3.95
N ALA A 56 8.78 0.87 5.00
CA ALA A 56 8.43 -0.54 4.85
C ALA A 56 7.14 -0.70 4.05
N VAL A 57 6.14 0.15 4.31
CA VAL A 57 4.88 0.12 3.59
C VAL A 57 5.09 0.39 2.12
N LEU A 58 5.85 1.43 1.78
CA LEU A 58 6.11 1.77 0.39
C LEU A 58 6.87 0.66 -0.31
N GLY A 59 7.82 0.04 0.36
CA GLY A 59 8.56 -1.07 -0.20
C GLY A 59 7.67 -2.27 -0.54
N LEU A 60 6.77 -2.62 0.39
CA LEU A 60 5.84 -3.72 0.17
C LEU A 60 4.89 -3.42 -0.99
N LEU A 61 4.35 -2.21 -1.02
CA LEU A 61 3.42 -1.83 -2.08
C LEU A 61 4.10 -1.78 -3.43
N ALA A 62 5.33 -1.28 -3.48
CA ALA A 62 6.08 -1.23 -4.73
C ALA A 62 6.29 -2.63 -5.28
N ASN A 63 6.63 -3.56 -4.41
CA ASN A 63 6.82 -4.94 -4.81
C ASN A 63 5.52 -5.57 -5.30
N GLU A 64 4.43 -5.30 -4.59
CA GLU A 64 3.13 -5.86 -4.95
C GLU A 64 2.64 -5.31 -6.28
N LEU A 65 2.83 -4.02 -6.52
CA LEU A 65 2.35 -3.36 -7.73
C LEU A 65 3.33 -3.45 -8.90
N GLY A 66 4.55 -3.90 -8.65
CA GLY A 66 5.55 -4.02 -9.70
C GLY A 66 6.07 -2.69 -10.18
N VAL A 67 6.10 -1.69 -9.31
CA VAL A 67 6.59 -0.35 -9.65
C VAL A 67 7.76 0.02 -8.75
N PRO A 68 8.60 0.98 -9.15
CA PRO A 68 9.66 1.44 -8.26
C PRO A 68 9.07 2.12 -7.03
N LYS A 69 9.75 1.98 -5.91
CA LYS A 69 9.32 2.59 -4.67
C LYS A 69 9.13 4.10 -4.81
N ARG A 70 9.98 4.74 -5.59
CA ARG A 70 9.90 6.18 -5.81
C ARG A 70 8.64 6.61 -6.56
N SER A 71 7.93 5.66 -7.16
CA SER A 71 6.68 5.96 -7.86
C SER A 71 5.50 6.08 -6.88
N LEU A 72 5.71 5.75 -5.63
CA LEU A 72 4.66 5.78 -4.62
C LEU A 72 4.88 6.93 -3.66
N THR A 73 3.80 7.64 -3.36
CA THR A 73 3.86 8.78 -2.45
C THR A 73 2.71 8.69 -1.47
N ILE A 74 2.99 8.94 -0.19
CA ILE A 74 1.94 9.04 0.81
C ILE A 74 1.47 10.49 0.79
N THR A 75 0.24 10.70 0.34
CA THR A 75 -0.30 12.06 0.23
C THR A 75 -1.04 12.50 1.48
N HIS A 76 -1.59 11.55 2.24
CA HIS A 76 -2.31 11.85 3.46
C HIS A 76 -2.04 10.76 4.49
N GLY A 77 -2.08 11.16 5.75
CA GLY A 77 -2.00 10.21 6.85
C GLY A 77 -0.61 9.66 7.12
N ALA A 78 0.44 10.42 6.82
CA ALA A 78 1.81 9.95 7.02
C ALA A 78 2.07 9.52 8.46
N ALA A 79 1.44 10.18 9.42
CA ALA A 79 1.60 9.86 10.84
C ALA A 79 0.48 8.99 11.39
N CYS A 80 -0.42 8.51 10.54
CA CYS A 80 -1.60 7.75 10.94
C CYS A 80 -1.55 6.34 10.36
N LYS A 81 -2.35 5.44 10.92
CA LYS A 81 -2.45 4.10 10.37
C LYS A 81 -3.25 4.07 9.07
N HIS A 82 -4.16 5.02 8.88
CA HIS A 82 -4.91 5.14 7.64
C HIS A 82 -4.18 6.09 6.72
N LYS A 83 -3.75 5.61 5.57
CA LYS A 83 -2.91 6.38 4.67
C LYS A 83 -3.50 6.38 3.27
N THR A 84 -3.27 7.48 2.56
CA THR A 84 -3.62 7.59 1.14
C THR A 84 -2.35 7.54 0.33
N ILE A 85 -2.32 6.67 -0.65
CA ILE A 85 -1.14 6.44 -1.49
C ILE A 85 -1.45 6.88 -2.91
N ARG A 86 -0.52 7.58 -3.51
CA ARG A 86 -0.63 7.99 -4.90
C ARG A 86 0.50 7.33 -5.70
N VAL A 87 0.14 6.80 -6.87
CA VAL A 87 1.09 6.18 -7.79
C VAL A 87 1.41 7.21 -8.86
N ILE A 88 2.68 7.55 -8.99
CA ILE A 88 3.16 8.50 -10.00
C ILE A 88 3.79 7.69 -11.11
N LYS A 89 3.29 7.87 -12.31
CA LYS A 89 3.78 7.12 -13.47
C LYS A 89 4.72 7.94 -14.32
#